data_2fff0e0c49039d7334736a9d0709552e
#
_entry.id   2fff0e0c49039d7334736a9d0709552e
#
_cell.length_a   1.000
_cell.length_b   1.000
_cell.length_c   1.000
_cell.angle_alpha   90.00
_cell.angle_beta   90.00
_cell.angle_gamma   90.00
#
_symmetry.space_group_name_H-M   'P 1'
#
loop_
_entity.id
_entity.type
_entity.pdbx_description
1 polymer ?
#
loop_
_entity_poly.entity_id
_entity_poly.type
_entity_poly.pdbx_seq_one_letter_code
_entity_poly.pdbx_strand_id
1 'polypeptide(L)'
;MTTLTRAPLAPLLDRLFAQAQSPMTSSVFSDISNEERTRLMRSKTEYLDLYTQLKEFPLAVSRETGTLLYMLARGCNVRNIVEFGTSFGISTLHLAAALRDNGGGRLITSEFEPSKVERARANLEAGELLDLVEIRVGDALQTLARDLPDSIDLVLLDGAKALYPDILNLLESRLKPGALIIADNADYSPEYLERVRAPGAGYLSVPFAEDVELSMRLG
;
A
#
# COMPACT_ATOMS: atom_id res chain seq x y z
N MET A 1 -6.81 -1.24 24.90
CA MET A 1 -6.62 -2.22 23.80
C MET A 1 -6.97 -1.51 22.51
N THR A 2 -6.22 -1.79 21.44
CA THR A 2 -6.41 -1.17 20.12
C THR A 2 -7.20 -2.09 19.21
N THR A 3 -7.79 -1.57 18.12
CA THR A 3 -8.48 -2.37 17.10
C THR A 3 -7.53 -3.41 16.52
N LEU A 4 -6.27 -3.05 16.27
CA LEU A 4 -5.27 -3.95 15.70
C LEU A 4 -4.99 -5.20 16.57
N THR A 5 -5.04 -5.09 17.88
CA THR A 5 -4.59 -6.13 18.85
C THR A 5 -5.74 -6.94 19.47
N ARG A 6 -6.96 -6.83 18.96
CA ARG A 6 -8.13 -7.56 19.47
C ARG A 6 -8.88 -8.29 18.36
N ALA A 7 -9.75 -9.22 18.76
CA ALA A 7 -10.70 -9.82 17.82
C ALA A 7 -11.71 -8.77 17.32
N PRO A 8 -12.20 -8.90 16.07
CA PRO A 8 -11.92 -9.99 15.12
C PRO A 8 -10.61 -9.84 14.35
N LEU A 9 -9.95 -8.66 14.38
CA LEU A 9 -8.87 -8.30 13.49
C LEU A 9 -7.56 -9.09 13.75
N ALA A 10 -7.12 -9.21 15.01
CA ALA A 10 -5.85 -9.86 15.32
C ALA A 10 -5.79 -11.32 14.80
N PRO A 11 -6.74 -12.22 15.08
CA PRO A 11 -6.72 -13.56 14.55
C PRO A 11 -6.93 -13.61 13.02
N LEU A 12 -7.60 -12.62 12.42
CA LEU A 12 -7.72 -12.52 10.97
C LEU A 12 -6.36 -12.24 10.34
N LEU A 13 -5.61 -11.26 10.84
CA LEU A 13 -4.27 -10.92 10.35
C LEU A 13 -3.31 -12.11 10.49
N ASP A 14 -3.37 -12.85 11.59
CA ASP A 14 -2.55 -14.05 11.77
C ASP A 14 -2.79 -15.09 10.68
N ARG A 15 -4.06 -15.34 10.32
CA ARG A 15 -4.40 -16.26 9.23
C ARG A 15 -3.91 -15.74 7.87
N LEU A 16 -4.11 -14.44 7.59
CA LEU A 16 -3.72 -13.84 6.30
C LEU A 16 -2.20 -13.85 6.11
N PHE A 17 -1.43 -13.54 7.15
CA PHE A 17 0.02 -13.62 7.09
C PHE A 17 0.52 -15.07 6.96
N ALA A 18 -0.13 -16.04 7.60
CA ALA A 18 0.20 -17.45 7.42
C ALA A 18 -0.06 -17.92 5.98
N GLN A 19 -1.13 -17.42 5.33
CA GLN A 19 -1.39 -17.69 3.91
C GLN A 19 -0.33 -17.05 3.00
N ALA A 20 0.07 -15.81 3.29
CA ALA A 20 1.08 -15.09 2.51
C ALA A 20 2.47 -15.77 2.59
N GLN A 21 2.80 -16.38 3.70
CA GLN A 21 4.05 -17.09 3.94
C GLN A 21 4.02 -18.56 3.52
N SER A 22 2.94 -19.02 2.88
CA SER A 22 2.84 -20.44 2.48
C SER A 22 3.90 -20.81 1.44
N PRO A 23 4.39 -22.08 1.42
CA PRO A 23 5.36 -22.54 0.42
C PRO A 23 4.88 -22.34 -1.01
N MET A 24 3.57 -22.41 -1.26
CA MET A 24 2.97 -22.19 -2.56
C MET A 24 3.13 -20.74 -3.03
N THR A 25 3.01 -19.77 -2.12
CA THR A 25 3.26 -18.36 -2.42
C THR A 25 4.75 -18.12 -2.70
N SER A 26 5.63 -18.73 -1.94
CA SER A 26 7.09 -18.59 -2.10
C SER A 26 7.61 -19.20 -3.41
N SER A 27 6.94 -20.25 -3.94
CA SER A 27 7.37 -20.93 -5.16
C SER A 27 7.06 -20.15 -6.45
N VAL A 28 6.14 -19.19 -6.42
CA VAL A 28 5.72 -18.45 -7.63
C VAL A 28 6.86 -17.65 -8.25
N PHE A 29 7.78 -17.17 -7.44
CA PHE A 29 8.95 -16.44 -7.92
C PHE A 29 10.19 -17.33 -8.12
N SER A 30 10.14 -18.63 -7.76
CA SER A 30 11.30 -19.52 -7.85
C SER A 30 11.74 -19.79 -9.28
N ASP A 31 10.82 -19.73 -10.23
CA ASP A 31 11.06 -20.01 -11.64
C ASP A 31 11.49 -18.78 -12.47
N ILE A 32 11.46 -17.60 -11.83
CA ILE A 32 11.84 -16.32 -12.46
C ILE A 32 13.21 -15.90 -11.90
N SER A 33 14.19 -15.67 -12.78
CA SER A 33 15.50 -15.16 -12.34
C SER A 33 15.37 -13.78 -11.69
N ASN A 34 16.29 -13.43 -10.79
CA ASN A 34 16.29 -12.11 -10.15
C ASN A 34 16.38 -10.95 -11.16
N GLU A 35 17.13 -11.17 -12.27
CA GLU A 35 17.24 -10.18 -13.34
C GLU A 35 15.92 -9.97 -14.05
N GLU A 36 15.25 -11.06 -14.40
CA GLU A 36 13.94 -11.02 -15.06
C GLU A 36 12.87 -10.42 -14.15
N ARG A 37 12.86 -10.80 -12.87
CA ARG A 37 11.96 -10.20 -11.88
C ARG A 37 12.19 -8.69 -11.79
N THR A 38 13.44 -8.25 -11.69
CA THR A 38 13.79 -6.83 -11.64
C THR A 38 13.32 -6.10 -12.91
N ARG A 39 13.50 -6.70 -14.09
CA ARG A 39 13.05 -6.15 -15.35
C ARG A 39 11.53 -5.96 -15.37
N LEU A 40 10.79 -6.99 -15.01
CA LEU A 40 9.31 -6.96 -14.97
C LEU A 40 8.78 -5.97 -13.96
N MET A 41 9.35 -5.92 -12.75
CA MET A 41 8.94 -4.98 -11.69
C MET A 41 9.18 -3.52 -12.07
N ARG A 42 10.17 -3.24 -12.92
CA ARG A 42 10.48 -1.88 -13.42
C ARG A 42 9.78 -1.53 -14.75
N SER A 43 9.07 -2.47 -15.36
CA SER A 43 8.42 -2.26 -16.64
C SER A 43 7.08 -1.53 -16.46
N LYS A 44 6.88 -0.43 -17.20
CA LYS A 44 5.59 0.31 -17.27
C LYS A 44 4.57 -0.35 -18.19
N THR A 45 4.93 -1.40 -18.92
CA THR A 45 4.06 -2.08 -19.91
C THR A 45 3.78 -3.53 -19.58
N GLU A 46 4.75 -4.24 -18.98
CA GLU A 46 4.66 -5.68 -18.70
C GLU A 46 4.20 -6.00 -17.27
N TYR A 47 4.03 -4.97 -16.42
CA TYR A 47 3.59 -5.18 -15.03
C TYR A 47 2.21 -5.85 -14.94
N LEU A 48 1.29 -5.57 -15.87
CA LEU A 48 -0.04 -6.18 -15.87
C LEU A 48 0.03 -7.70 -16.03
N ASP A 49 0.87 -8.20 -16.94
CA ASP A 49 1.07 -9.64 -17.15
C ASP A 49 1.65 -10.31 -15.90
N LEU A 50 2.66 -9.67 -15.29
CA LEU A 50 3.25 -10.16 -14.05
C LEU A 50 2.21 -10.25 -12.92
N TYR A 51 1.50 -9.16 -12.64
CA TYR A 51 0.54 -9.13 -11.54
C TYR A 51 -0.72 -10.00 -11.81
N THR A 52 -1.10 -10.19 -13.08
CA THR A 52 -2.17 -11.14 -13.45
C THR A 52 -1.76 -12.60 -13.15
N GLN A 53 -0.51 -12.98 -13.38
CA GLN A 53 0.00 -14.29 -12.98
C GLN A 53 0.01 -14.47 -11.45
N LEU A 54 0.13 -13.37 -10.70
CA LEU A 54 0.15 -13.35 -9.24
C LEU A 54 -1.23 -13.14 -8.59
N LYS A 55 -2.32 -13.22 -9.37
CA LYS A 55 -3.68 -12.92 -8.88
C LYS A 55 -4.15 -13.81 -7.72
N GLU A 56 -3.72 -15.07 -7.69
CA GLU A 56 -4.10 -16.03 -6.65
C GLU A 56 -3.26 -15.92 -5.36
N PHE A 57 -2.24 -15.07 -5.37
CA PHE A 57 -1.30 -14.94 -4.26
C PHE A 57 -1.48 -13.63 -3.51
N PRO A 58 -1.50 -13.67 -2.17
CA PRO A 58 -1.47 -12.46 -1.35
C PRO A 58 -0.07 -11.83 -1.46
N LEU A 59 0.01 -10.72 -2.18
CA LEU A 59 1.21 -9.87 -2.17
C LEU A 59 1.08 -8.96 -0.95
N ALA A 60 1.70 -9.37 0.15
CA ALA A 60 1.52 -8.71 1.44
C ALA A 60 2.80 -7.99 1.86
N VAL A 61 2.64 -6.82 2.44
CA VAL A 61 3.71 -6.19 3.24
C VAL A 61 4.16 -7.11 4.38
N SER A 62 5.36 -6.92 4.90
CA SER A 62 5.82 -7.66 6.09
C SER A 62 4.95 -7.32 7.33
N ARG A 63 5.02 -8.16 8.38
CA ARG A 63 4.34 -7.83 9.65
C ARG A 63 4.88 -6.55 10.27
N GLU A 64 6.18 -6.34 10.14
CA GLU A 64 6.88 -5.16 10.61
C GLU A 64 6.38 -3.92 9.88
N THR A 65 6.29 -3.98 8.55
CA THR A 65 5.75 -2.89 7.72
C THR A 65 4.27 -2.62 8.05
N GLY A 66 3.43 -3.66 8.18
CA GLY A 66 2.05 -3.50 8.60
C GLY A 66 1.92 -2.81 9.96
N THR A 67 2.74 -3.21 10.93
CA THR A 67 2.79 -2.57 12.25
C THR A 67 3.25 -1.11 12.16
N LEU A 68 4.27 -0.82 11.34
CA LEU A 68 4.75 0.54 11.09
C LEU A 68 3.63 1.41 10.51
N LEU A 69 2.90 0.94 9.49
CA LEU A 69 1.77 1.65 8.88
C LEU A 69 0.74 2.05 9.93
N TYR A 70 0.35 1.11 10.80
CA TYR A 70 -0.57 1.40 11.90
C TYR A 70 0.00 2.45 12.85
N MET A 71 1.26 2.29 13.29
CA MET A 71 1.91 3.21 14.24
C MET A 71 2.00 4.63 13.68
N LEU A 72 2.42 4.79 12.43
CA LEU A 72 2.53 6.10 11.77
C LEU A 72 1.15 6.76 11.62
N ALA A 73 0.16 6.01 11.11
CA ALA A 73 -1.19 6.53 10.96
C ALA A 73 -1.82 6.93 12.31
N ARG A 74 -1.55 6.18 13.39
CA ARG A 74 -1.97 6.53 14.76
C ARG A 74 -1.23 7.72 15.32
N GLY A 75 0.10 7.71 15.24
CA GLY A 75 0.97 8.74 15.80
C GLY A 75 0.73 10.12 15.19
N CYS A 76 0.42 10.17 13.89
CA CYS A 76 0.11 11.39 13.16
C CYS A 76 -1.39 11.75 13.14
N ASN A 77 -2.26 11.00 13.83
CA ASN A 77 -3.71 11.19 13.86
C ASN A 77 -4.31 11.32 12.45
N VAL A 78 -3.90 10.44 11.54
CA VAL A 78 -4.28 10.43 10.12
C VAL A 78 -5.78 10.24 9.96
N ARG A 79 -6.38 10.93 8.98
CA ARG A 79 -7.81 10.87 8.64
C ARG A 79 -8.08 10.48 7.19
N ASN A 80 -7.22 10.92 6.26
CA ASN A 80 -7.35 10.66 4.83
C ASN A 80 -6.13 9.90 4.33
N ILE A 81 -6.36 8.66 3.89
CA ILE A 81 -5.33 7.76 3.39
C ILE A 81 -5.62 7.42 1.93
N VAL A 82 -4.58 7.39 1.11
CA VAL A 82 -4.62 6.82 -0.24
C VAL A 82 -3.63 5.67 -0.30
N GLU A 83 -4.08 4.52 -0.77
CA GLU A 83 -3.28 3.31 -0.96
C GLU A 83 -3.29 2.92 -2.43
N PHE A 84 -2.12 2.70 -2.98
CA PHE A 84 -1.92 2.13 -4.31
C PHE A 84 -1.47 0.68 -4.19
N GLY A 85 -2.38 -0.25 -4.50
CA GLY A 85 -2.18 -1.70 -4.38
C GLY A 85 -2.88 -2.28 -3.15
N THR A 86 -4.10 -2.78 -3.32
CA THR A 86 -4.90 -3.38 -2.24
C THR A 86 -4.52 -4.83 -1.98
N SER A 87 -4.25 -5.61 -3.05
CA SER A 87 -4.08 -7.06 -2.99
C SER A 87 -5.22 -7.72 -2.18
N PHE A 88 -4.92 -8.53 -1.15
CA PHE A 88 -5.93 -9.13 -0.26
C PHE A 88 -6.30 -8.25 0.94
N GLY A 89 -5.81 -7.00 0.99
CA GLY A 89 -6.18 -5.99 1.97
C GLY A 89 -5.43 -6.07 3.30
N ILE A 90 -4.24 -6.67 3.37
CA ILE A 90 -3.50 -6.82 4.63
C ILE A 90 -2.98 -5.46 5.12
N SER A 91 -2.34 -4.67 4.28
CA SER A 91 -1.94 -3.28 4.57
C SER A 91 -3.15 -2.40 4.85
N THR A 92 -4.20 -2.55 4.03
CA THR A 92 -5.48 -1.84 4.16
C THR A 92 -6.11 -2.06 5.55
N LEU A 93 -6.09 -3.30 6.07
CA LEU A 93 -6.59 -3.63 7.41
C LEU A 93 -5.81 -2.90 8.52
N HIS A 94 -4.49 -2.80 8.42
CA HIS A 94 -3.67 -2.06 9.39
C HIS A 94 -3.98 -0.56 9.37
N LEU A 95 -4.08 0.02 8.18
CA LEU A 95 -4.39 1.43 7.98
C LEU A 95 -5.83 1.76 8.43
N ALA A 96 -6.80 0.93 8.08
CA ALA A 96 -8.19 1.10 8.50
C ALA A 96 -8.37 0.93 10.01
N ALA A 97 -7.62 0.01 10.65
CA ALA A 97 -7.60 -0.11 12.11
C ALA A 97 -7.07 1.16 12.78
N ALA A 98 -6.05 1.79 12.20
CA ALA A 98 -5.55 3.07 12.70
C ALA A 98 -6.61 4.18 12.57
N LEU A 99 -7.32 4.26 11.43
CA LEU A 99 -8.44 5.20 11.26
C LEU A 99 -9.55 4.96 12.29
N ARG A 100 -9.95 3.70 12.53
CA ARG A 100 -10.93 3.33 13.56
C ARG A 100 -10.52 3.86 14.93
N ASP A 101 -9.28 3.62 15.30
CA ASP A 101 -8.74 4.06 16.60
C ASP A 101 -8.47 5.58 16.67
N ASN A 102 -8.37 6.27 15.53
CA ASN A 102 -8.35 7.74 15.46
C ASN A 102 -9.73 8.38 15.56
N GLY A 103 -10.81 7.59 15.62
CA GLY A 103 -12.19 8.06 15.66
C GLY A 103 -12.80 8.25 14.26
N GLY A 104 -12.33 7.54 13.26
CA GLY A 104 -12.82 7.52 11.89
C GLY A 104 -11.88 8.22 10.88
N GLY A 105 -12.29 8.22 9.63
CA GLY A 105 -11.56 8.75 8.50
C GLY A 105 -11.97 8.06 7.22
N ARG A 106 -11.21 8.26 6.14
CA ARG A 106 -11.45 7.64 4.84
C ARG A 106 -10.15 7.06 4.30
N LEU A 107 -10.18 5.81 3.88
CA LEU A 107 -9.13 5.15 3.13
C LEU A 107 -9.64 4.86 1.72
N ILE A 108 -8.93 5.38 0.72
CA ILE A 108 -9.17 5.05 -0.69
C ILE A 108 -8.03 4.13 -1.13
N THR A 109 -8.37 2.96 -1.63
CA THR A 109 -7.39 2.00 -2.16
C THR A 109 -7.75 1.58 -3.57
N SER A 110 -6.77 1.22 -4.38
CA SER A 110 -6.99 0.79 -5.77
C SER A 110 -6.43 -0.60 -6.04
N GLU A 111 -7.22 -1.40 -6.78
CA GLU A 111 -6.86 -2.74 -7.22
C GLU A 111 -7.42 -2.99 -8.63
N PHE A 112 -6.58 -3.50 -9.54
CA PHE A 112 -7.02 -3.76 -10.90
C PHE A 112 -7.57 -5.17 -11.10
N GLU A 113 -7.19 -6.14 -10.24
CA GLU A 113 -7.60 -7.54 -10.35
C GLU A 113 -8.91 -7.80 -9.58
N PRO A 114 -10.03 -8.08 -10.28
CA PRO A 114 -11.33 -8.23 -9.61
C PRO A 114 -11.37 -9.33 -8.54
N SER A 115 -10.67 -10.44 -8.75
CA SER A 115 -10.64 -11.54 -7.78
C SER A 115 -9.95 -11.14 -6.47
N LYS A 116 -8.95 -10.26 -6.53
CA LYS A 116 -8.32 -9.68 -5.33
C LYS A 116 -9.24 -8.71 -4.62
N VAL A 117 -9.98 -7.90 -5.37
CA VAL A 117 -10.99 -6.97 -4.81
C VAL A 117 -12.03 -7.72 -3.98
N GLU A 118 -12.55 -8.84 -4.50
CA GLU A 118 -13.52 -9.67 -3.75
C GLU A 118 -12.93 -10.21 -2.46
N ARG A 119 -11.68 -10.70 -2.49
CA ARG A 119 -10.98 -11.19 -1.29
C ARG A 119 -10.69 -10.08 -0.29
N ALA A 120 -10.22 -8.92 -0.76
CA ALA A 120 -9.98 -7.76 0.10
C ALA A 120 -11.27 -7.29 0.79
N ARG A 121 -12.37 -7.21 0.06
CA ARG A 121 -13.68 -6.85 0.60
C ARG A 121 -14.12 -7.82 1.69
N ALA A 122 -14.04 -9.13 1.44
CA ALA A 122 -14.38 -10.15 2.43
C ALA A 122 -13.50 -10.06 3.69
N ASN A 123 -12.21 -9.79 3.53
CA ASN A 123 -11.30 -9.61 4.65
C ASN A 123 -11.61 -8.34 5.47
N LEU A 124 -11.93 -7.23 4.79
CA LEU A 124 -12.31 -5.98 5.44
C LEU A 124 -13.65 -6.10 6.19
N GLU A 125 -14.61 -6.84 5.64
CA GLU A 125 -15.87 -7.20 6.32
C GLU A 125 -15.60 -8.04 7.56
N ALA A 126 -14.79 -9.10 7.43
CA ALA A 126 -14.41 -9.97 8.55
C ALA A 126 -13.62 -9.22 9.65
N GLY A 127 -12.89 -8.17 9.29
CA GLY A 127 -12.19 -7.27 10.20
C GLY A 127 -13.06 -6.15 10.78
N GLU A 128 -14.33 -6.02 10.36
CA GLU A 128 -15.26 -4.94 10.74
C GLU A 128 -14.73 -3.53 10.41
N LEU A 129 -14.07 -3.40 9.25
CA LEU A 129 -13.39 -2.16 8.82
C LEU A 129 -13.81 -1.67 7.42
N LEU A 130 -14.72 -2.38 6.72
CA LEU A 130 -15.11 -2.04 5.34
C LEU A 130 -15.79 -0.65 5.25
N ASP A 131 -16.46 -0.21 6.29
CA ASP A 131 -17.13 1.10 6.37
C ASP A 131 -16.16 2.31 6.28
N LEU A 132 -14.86 2.10 6.50
CA LEU A 132 -13.81 3.13 6.40
C LEU A 132 -13.10 3.11 5.05
N VAL A 133 -13.36 2.09 4.19
CA VAL A 133 -12.55 1.79 3.01
C VAL A 133 -13.37 1.86 1.73
N GLU A 134 -12.87 2.64 0.77
CA GLU A 134 -13.35 2.68 -0.59
C GLU A 134 -12.36 1.95 -1.51
N ILE A 135 -12.74 0.77 -1.99
CA ILE A 135 -11.93 0.01 -2.95
C ILE A 135 -12.31 0.43 -4.36
N ARG A 136 -11.39 1.00 -5.11
CA ARG A 136 -11.53 1.42 -6.50
C ARG A 136 -10.97 0.36 -7.43
N VAL A 137 -11.85 -0.20 -8.25
CA VAL A 137 -11.51 -1.29 -9.17
C VAL A 137 -11.03 -0.72 -10.50
N GLY A 138 -9.87 -1.17 -10.97
CA GLY A 138 -9.32 -0.82 -12.28
C GLY A 138 -7.95 -0.15 -12.21
N ASP A 139 -7.56 0.48 -13.32
CA ASP A 139 -6.29 1.18 -13.45
C ASP A 139 -6.18 2.34 -12.44
N ALA A 140 -5.15 2.28 -11.60
CA ALA A 140 -4.92 3.28 -10.57
C ALA A 140 -4.68 4.68 -11.12
N LEU A 141 -4.06 4.81 -12.30
CA LEU A 141 -3.85 6.10 -12.96
C LEU A 141 -5.18 6.78 -13.33
N GLN A 142 -6.26 6.02 -13.48
CA GLN A 142 -7.61 6.54 -13.74
C GLN A 142 -8.42 6.65 -12.45
N THR A 143 -8.38 5.63 -11.61
CA THR A 143 -9.22 5.55 -10.41
C THR A 143 -8.76 6.49 -9.29
N LEU A 144 -7.45 6.72 -9.15
CA LEU A 144 -6.89 7.67 -8.19
C LEU A 144 -6.75 9.10 -8.74
N ALA A 145 -7.13 9.37 -10.01
CA ALA A 145 -7.12 10.71 -10.59
C ALA A 145 -8.34 11.56 -10.20
N ARG A 146 -9.36 11.01 -9.54
CA ARG A 146 -10.65 11.68 -9.29
C ARG A 146 -11.17 11.43 -7.87
N ASP A 147 -12.05 12.32 -7.42
CA ASP A 147 -12.79 12.20 -6.15
C ASP A 147 -11.89 11.90 -4.93
N LEU A 148 -10.69 12.50 -4.93
CA LEU A 148 -9.78 12.45 -3.80
C LEU A 148 -10.16 13.48 -2.73
N PRO A 149 -9.82 13.23 -1.46
CA PRO A 149 -9.92 14.25 -0.41
C PRO A 149 -9.13 15.51 -0.79
N ASP A 150 -9.56 16.67 -0.31
CA ASP A 150 -8.83 17.95 -0.52
C ASP A 150 -7.46 17.95 0.17
N SER A 151 -7.29 17.09 1.19
CA SER A 151 -6.05 16.94 1.94
C SER A 151 -5.79 15.48 2.23
N ILE A 152 -4.62 14.97 1.84
CA ILE A 152 -4.15 13.60 2.11
C ILE A 152 -3.11 13.65 3.22
N ASP A 153 -3.28 12.82 4.23
CA ASP A 153 -2.39 12.71 5.39
C ASP A 153 -1.32 11.63 5.22
N LEU A 154 -1.67 10.53 4.55
CA LEU A 154 -0.78 9.39 4.36
C LEU A 154 -1.04 8.72 3.01
N VAL A 155 0.03 8.34 2.33
CA VAL A 155 0.01 7.54 1.11
C VAL A 155 0.81 6.27 1.33
N LEU A 156 0.25 5.13 0.94
CA LEU A 156 0.99 3.88 0.76
C LEU A 156 1.14 3.59 -0.73
N LEU A 157 2.36 3.40 -1.17
CA LEU A 157 2.72 2.94 -2.51
C LEU A 157 3.16 1.48 -2.41
N ASP A 158 2.30 0.55 -2.80
CA ASP A 158 2.54 -0.90 -2.78
C ASP A 158 1.95 -1.63 -4.01
N GLY A 159 1.67 -0.90 -5.07
CA GLY A 159 1.25 -1.44 -6.35
C GLY A 159 2.41 -1.75 -7.30
N ALA A 160 2.20 -1.57 -8.61
CA ALA A 160 3.23 -1.71 -9.63
C ALA A 160 4.34 -0.66 -9.43
N LYS A 161 5.55 -1.12 -9.12
CA LYS A 161 6.65 -0.26 -8.64
C LYS A 161 7.08 0.79 -9.69
N ALA A 162 7.00 0.43 -10.97
CA ALA A 162 7.27 1.36 -12.08
C ALA A 162 6.33 2.57 -12.13
N LEU A 163 5.15 2.50 -11.51
CA LEU A 163 4.16 3.57 -11.52
C LEU A 163 4.24 4.52 -10.32
N TYR A 164 5.14 4.29 -9.36
CA TYR A 164 5.25 5.15 -8.17
C TYR A 164 5.40 6.64 -8.48
N PRO A 165 6.27 7.06 -9.44
CA PRO A 165 6.36 8.46 -9.81
C PRO A 165 5.06 9.02 -10.39
N ASP A 166 4.35 8.23 -11.20
CA ASP A 166 3.10 8.65 -11.85
C ASP A 166 1.97 8.77 -10.82
N ILE A 167 1.86 7.82 -9.89
CA ILE A 167 0.90 7.89 -8.78
C ILE A 167 1.20 9.08 -7.87
N LEU A 168 2.48 9.32 -7.53
CA LEU A 168 2.84 10.48 -6.72
C LEU A 168 2.46 11.79 -7.42
N ASN A 169 2.64 11.89 -8.75
CA ASN A 169 2.21 13.04 -9.54
C ASN A 169 0.69 13.33 -9.41
N LEU A 170 -0.14 12.27 -9.40
CA LEU A 170 -1.59 12.44 -9.22
C LEU A 170 -1.97 12.98 -7.84
N LEU A 171 -1.21 12.58 -6.80
CA LEU A 171 -1.56 12.84 -5.41
C LEU A 171 -0.90 14.10 -4.84
N GLU A 172 0.24 14.52 -5.41
CA GLU A 172 1.15 15.50 -4.80
C GLU A 172 0.48 16.84 -4.44
N SER A 173 -0.39 17.35 -5.32
CA SER A 173 -1.09 18.62 -5.08
C SER A 173 -2.07 18.58 -3.91
N ARG A 174 -2.39 17.39 -3.42
CA ARG A 174 -3.31 17.15 -2.29
C ARG A 174 -2.59 16.67 -1.03
N LEU A 175 -1.27 16.45 -1.09
CA LEU A 175 -0.49 16.13 0.09
C LEU A 175 -0.36 17.37 0.97
N LYS A 176 -0.83 17.30 2.21
CA LYS A 176 -0.60 18.39 3.15
C LYS A 176 0.85 18.44 3.61
N PRO A 177 1.35 19.60 4.07
CA PRO A 177 2.63 19.64 4.79
C PRO A 177 2.63 18.64 5.96
N GLY A 178 3.69 17.82 6.06
CA GLY A 178 3.79 16.74 7.02
C GLY A 178 3.08 15.43 6.61
N ALA A 179 2.46 15.34 5.43
CA ALA A 179 1.94 14.09 4.92
C ALA A 179 3.04 13.04 4.77
N LEU A 180 2.75 11.80 5.15
CA LEU A 180 3.69 10.69 5.06
C LEU A 180 3.44 9.88 3.78
N ILE A 181 4.51 9.43 3.16
CA ILE A 181 4.47 8.52 2.03
C ILE A 181 5.34 7.32 2.39
N ILE A 182 4.75 6.14 2.37
CA ILE A 182 5.44 4.88 2.59
C ILE A 182 5.46 4.13 1.26
N ALA A 183 6.65 3.80 0.75
CA ALA A 183 6.81 3.06 -0.49
C ALA A 183 7.46 1.71 -0.21
N ASP A 184 6.70 0.64 -0.43
CA ASP A 184 7.17 -0.74 -0.26
C ASP A 184 7.94 -1.20 -1.50
N ASN A 185 9.04 -1.95 -1.31
CA ASN A 185 9.97 -2.37 -2.37
C ASN A 185 10.43 -1.19 -3.26
N ALA A 186 10.75 -0.08 -2.66
CA ALA A 186 11.07 1.18 -3.35
C ALA A 186 12.34 1.09 -4.22
N ASP A 187 13.21 0.12 -3.97
CA ASP A 187 14.40 -0.20 -4.76
C ASP A 187 14.09 -0.58 -6.22
N TYR A 188 12.87 -1.07 -6.50
CA TYR A 188 12.38 -1.29 -7.86
C TYR A 188 11.87 -0.01 -8.55
N SER A 189 11.82 1.13 -7.86
CA SER A 189 11.39 2.43 -8.40
C SER A 189 12.47 3.52 -8.23
N PRO A 190 13.60 3.42 -8.95
CA PRO A 190 14.72 4.35 -8.78
C PRO A 190 14.34 5.81 -9.08
N GLU A 191 13.46 6.08 -10.05
CA GLU A 191 12.96 7.43 -10.37
C GLU A 191 12.19 8.04 -9.20
N TYR A 192 11.41 7.23 -8.45
CA TYR A 192 10.75 7.67 -7.24
C TYR A 192 11.76 8.03 -6.14
N LEU A 193 12.72 7.14 -5.89
CA LEU A 193 13.76 7.36 -4.88
C LEU A 193 14.60 8.61 -5.19
N GLU A 194 15.01 8.79 -6.45
CA GLU A 194 15.73 9.99 -6.89
C GLU A 194 14.93 11.25 -6.56
N ARG A 195 13.63 11.24 -6.88
CA ARG A 195 12.75 12.39 -6.63
C ARG A 195 12.61 12.74 -5.17
N VAL A 196 12.25 11.76 -4.30
CA VAL A 196 11.96 12.05 -2.88
C VAL A 196 13.20 12.32 -2.04
N ARG A 197 14.38 11.86 -2.52
CA ARG A 197 15.67 12.07 -1.86
C ARG A 197 16.42 13.31 -2.39
N ALA A 198 15.98 13.90 -3.50
CA ALA A 198 16.69 15.05 -4.09
C ALA A 198 16.60 16.29 -3.17
N PRO A 199 17.73 16.97 -2.94
CA PRO A 199 17.74 18.23 -2.20
C PRO A 199 16.78 19.25 -2.80
N GLY A 200 15.90 19.85 -2.00
CA GLY A 200 14.95 20.86 -2.46
C GLY A 200 13.73 20.35 -3.21
N ALA A 201 13.53 19.02 -3.32
CA ALA A 201 12.35 18.44 -3.97
C ALA A 201 11.06 18.55 -3.14
N GLY A 202 11.14 19.13 -1.93
CA GLY A 202 9.97 19.30 -1.06
C GLY A 202 9.65 18.06 -0.22
N TYR A 203 10.62 17.17 -0.04
CA TYR A 203 10.52 15.96 0.79
C TYR A 203 11.70 15.81 1.73
N LEU A 204 11.46 15.19 2.89
CA LEU A 204 12.47 14.48 3.66
C LEU A 204 12.22 12.99 3.48
N SER A 205 13.27 12.24 3.19
CA SER A 205 13.15 10.81 2.88
C SER A 205 14.27 10.01 3.51
N VAL A 206 13.92 8.84 4.05
CA VAL A 206 14.86 7.91 4.67
C VAL A 206 14.47 6.47 4.36
N PRO A 207 15.43 5.56 4.14
CA PRO A 207 15.13 4.14 4.07
C PRO A 207 14.67 3.63 5.44
N PHE A 208 13.65 2.80 5.44
CA PHE A 208 13.16 2.07 6.60
C PHE A 208 13.11 0.59 6.25
N ALA A 209 13.71 -0.27 7.08
CA ALA A 209 13.96 -1.66 6.74
C ALA A 209 14.80 -1.82 5.45
N GLU A 210 14.76 -3.01 4.81
CA GLU A 210 15.63 -3.29 3.65
C GLU A 210 15.10 -2.66 2.35
N ASP A 211 13.77 -2.53 2.19
CA ASP A 211 13.11 -2.22 0.93
C ASP A 211 12.00 -1.15 1.03
N VAL A 212 11.78 -0.60 2.21
CA VAL A 212 10.75 0.43 2.44
C VAL A 212 11.38 1.81 2.50
N GLU A 213 10.84 2.77 1.75
CA GLU A 213 11.19 4.18 1.85
C GLU A 213 10.10 4.95 2.58
N LEU A 214 10.49 5.69 3.62
CA LEU A 214 9.60 6.59 4.36
C LEU A 214 9.93 8.03 3.98
N SER A 215 8.96 8.73 3.42
CA SER A 215 9.09 10.13 3.00
C SER A 215 8.04 10.99 3.69
N MET A 216 8.37 12.26 3.91
CA MET A 216 7.46 13.27 4.44
C MET A 216 7.45 14.51 3.52
N ARG A 217 6.26 14.97 3.16
CA ARG A 217 6.05 16.21 2.40
C ARG A 217 6.39 17.42 3.26
N LEU A 218 7.21 18.34 2.76
CA LEU A 218 7.65 19.54 3.52
C LEU A 218 6.73 20.74 3.37
N GLY A 219 6.10 20.93 2.24
CA GLY A 219 5.23 22.09 1.96
C GLY A 219 5.47 22.67 0.58
#